data_e0a4cae0af8f2d56d3e4fa5a692efa84
#
_entry.id   e0a4cae0af8f2d56d3e4fa5a692efa84
#
_cell.length_a   1.000
_cell.length_b   1.000
_cell.length_c   1.000
_cell.angle_alpha   90.00
_cell.angle_beta   90.00
_cell.angle_gamma   90.00
#
_symmetry.space_group_name_H-M   'P 1'
#
loop_
_entity.id
_entity.type
_entity.pdbx_description
1 polymer ?
#
loop_
_entity_poly.entity_id
_entity_poly.type
_entity_poly.pdbx_seq_one_letter_code
_entity_poly.pdbx_strand_id
1 'polypeptide(L)'
;MFITQNDINNLTDNHYLNEIYKESIFIDIETTGLSRQYSNIISITVLLFENDTYKIYQIFCQYKVDQPQALKYLKDLIKSKTYIITYNGNSFDIPFLSEKAEQNNINIDFVS
;
A
#
# COMPACT_ATOMS: atom_id res chain seq x y z
N MET A 1 13.55 9.24 -0.53
CA MET A 1 12.15 8.84 -0.21
C MET A 1 11.57 9.82 0.77
N PHE A 2 10.34 10.19 0.57
CA PHE A 2 9.63 10.97 1.58
C PHE A 2 8.20 10.47 1.74
N ILE A 3 7.61 10.70 2.91
CA ILE A 3 6.29 10.19 3.28
C ILE A 3 5.46 11.36 3.78
N THR A 4 4.22 11.47 3.27
CA THR A 4 3.22 12.38 3.80
C THR A 4 2.14 11.60 4.54
N GLN A 5 1.48 12.23 5.50
CA GLN A 5 0.39 11.62 6.24
C GLN A 5 -0.75 12.62 6.38
N ASN A 6 -1.98 12.14 6.18
CA ASN A 6 -3.19 12.89 6.40
C ASN A 6 -4.20 12.04 7.16
N ASP A 7 -5.09 12.68 7.92
CA ASP A 7 -6.11 11.99 8.69
C ASP A 7 -7.50 12.23 8.09
N ILE A 8 -8.34 11.19 8.12
CA ILE A 8 -9.74 11.26 7.70
C ILE A 8 -10.57 10.65 8.83
N ASN A 9 -11.61 11.35 9.28
CA ASN A 9 -12.40 10.91 10.43
C ASN A 9 -13.30 9.73 10.12
N ASN A 10 -13.86 9.66 8.90
CA ASN A 10 -14.82 8.62 8.55
C ASN A 10 -14.81 8.35 7.06
N LEU A 11 -15.02 7.09 6.67
CA LEU A 11 -15.12 6.66 5.26
C LEU A 11 -16.56 6.37 4.85
N THR A 12 -17.40 5.94 5.78
CA THR A 12 -18.77 5.52 5.50
C THR A 12 -19.61 5.58 6.77
N ASP A 13 -20.91 5.80 6.61
CA ASP A 13 -21.87 5.70 7.70
C ASP A 13 -22.44 4.29 7.83
N ASN A 14 -22.10 3.37 6.90
CA ASN A 14 -22.55 2.00 6.96
C ASN A 14 -21.75 1.24 8.04
N HIS A 15 -22.45 0.74 9.05
CA HIS A 15 -21.82 0.06 10.19
C HIS A 15 -21.02 -1.18 9.77
N TYR A 16 -21.57 -2.01 8.89
CA TYR A 16 -20.91 -3.25 8.47
C TYR A 16 -19.66 -2.96 7.65
N LEU A 17 -19.75 -2.02 6.70
CA LEU A 17 -18.59 -1.60 5.91
C LEU A 17 -17.51 -0.98 6.78
N ASN A 18 -17.91 -0.20 7.77
CA ASN A 18 -16.95 0.46 8.66
C ASN A 18 -16.14 -0.56 9.46
N GLU A 19 -16.76 -1.64 9.93
CA GLU A 19 -16.05 -2.72 10.62
C GLU A 19 -15.05 -3.42 9.71
N ILE A 20 -15.43 -3.67 8.45
CA ILE A 20 -14.52 -4.27 7.45
C ILE A 20 -13.37 -3.31 7.13
N TYR A 21 -13.68 -2.03 6.94
CA TYR A 21 -12.67 -1.03 6.58
C TYR A 21 -11.63 -0.82 7.68
N LYS A 22 -12.01 -0.94 8.95
CA LYS A 22 -11.06 -0.86 10.07
C LYS A 22 -10.05 -1.99 10.06
N GLU A 23 -10.43 -3.15 9.51
CA GLU A 23 -9.56 -4.33 9.37
C GLU A 23 -8.80 -4.34 8.05
N SER A 24 -8.95 -3.31 7.22
CA SER A 24 -8.45 -3.28 5.85
C SER A 24 -7.33 -2.27 5.68
N ILE A 25 -6.47 -2.54 4.69
CA ILE A 25 -5.56 -1.55 4.12
C ILE A 25 -5.92 -1.38 2.65
N PHE A 26 -6.12 -0.12 2.24
CA PHE A 26 -6.37 0.23 0.85
C PHE A 26 -5.03 0.63 0.23
N ILE A 27 -4.71 0.07 -0.92
CA ILE A 27 -3.42 0.30 -1.58
C ILE A 27 -3.66 0.74 -3.02
N ASP A 28 -2.93 1.78 -3.42
CA ASP A 28 -2.86 2.26 -4.80
C ASP A 28 -1.41 2.64 -5.10
N ILE A 29 -0.95 2.36 -6.32
CA ILE A 29 0.42 2.65 -6.72
C ILE A 29 0.47 3.47 -7.99
N GLU A 30 1.52 4.29 -8.12
CA GLU A 30 1.91 4.93 -9.35
C GLU A 30 3.28 4.43 -9.75
N THR A 31 3.46 4.12 -11.03
CA THR A 31 4.68 3.51 -11.54
C THR A 31 5.16 4.22 -12.80
N THR A 32 6.42 3.98 -13.17
CA THR A 32 6.99 4.57 -14.39
C THR A 32 6.47 3.92 -15.66
N GLY A 33 5.85 2.75 -15.56
CA GLY A 33 5.31 2.02 -16.69
C GLY A 33 4.62 0.75 -16.25
N LEU A 34 4.20 -0.08 -17.21
CA LEU A 34 3.39 -1.26 -16.96
C LEU A 34 4.20 -2.53 -16.68
N SER A 35 5.50 -2.53 -16.96
CA SER A 35 6.33 -3.70 -16.74
C SER A 35 6.72 -3.85 -15.30
N ARG A 36 6.16 -4.86 -14.62
CA ARG A 36 6.51 -5.14 -13.23
C ARG A 36 7.99 -5.54 -13.07
N GLN A 37 8.61 -6.04 -14.14
CA GLN A 37 10.02 -6.42 -14.12
C GLN A 37 10.95 -5.21 -14.25
N TYR A 38 10.64 -4.28 -15.16
CA TYR A 38 11.55 -3.20 -15.52
C TYR A 38 11.10 -1.81 -15.04
N SER A 39 9.80 -1.60 -14.87
CA SER A 39 9.30 -0.32 -14.38
C SER A 39 9.53 -0.16 -12.88
N ASN A 40 9.50 1.08 -12.40
CA ASN A 40 9.80 1.41 -11.03
C ASN A 40 8.57 2.00 -10.32
N ILE A 41 8.54 1.88 -9.00
CA ILE A 41 7.53 2.51 -8.17
C ILE A 41 7.82 4.01 -8.08
N ILE A 42 6.81 4.84 -8.40
CA ILE A 42 6.86 6.29 -8.16
C ILE A 42 6.29 6.58 -6.78
N SER A 43 5.12 6.03 -6.48
CA SER A 43 4.50 6.22 -5.16
C SER A 43 3.63 5.04 -4.78
N ILE A 44 3.47 4.86 -3.48
CA ILE A 44 2.51 3.94 -2.87
C ILE A 44 1.62 4.78 -1.97
N THR A 45 0.32 4.74 -2.22
CA THR A 45 -0.66 5.39 -1.36
C THR A 45 -1.42 4.32 -0.60
N VAL A 46 -1.48 4.46 0.72
CA VAL A 46 -2.23 3.55 1.58
C VAL A 46 -3.18 4.32 2.46
N LEU A 47 -4.33 3.70 2.72
CA LEU A 47 -5.32 4.20 3.66
C LEU A 47 -5.63 3.09 4.64
N LEU A 48 -5.53 3.36 5.93
CA LEU A 48 -5.83 2.38 6.98
C LEU A 48 -6.31 3.08 8.24
N PHE A 49 -7.05 2.32 9.07
CA PHE A 49 -7.49 2.77 10.38
C PHE A 49 -6.41 2.44 11.41
N GLU A 50 -5.96 3.46 12.13
CA GLU A 50 -4.98 3.28 13.21
C GLU A 50 -5.10 4.43 14.21
N ASN A 51 -4.97 4.14 15.50
CA ASN A 51 -5.09 5.14 16.58
C ASN A 51 -6.41 5.93 16.51
N ASP A 52 -7.51 5.20 16.30
CA ASP A 52 -8.89 5.72 16.29
C ASP A 52 -9.23 6.68 15.15
N THR A 53 -8.42 6.71 14.09
CA THR A 53 -8.72 7.50 12.89
C THR A 53 -8.22 6.80 11.64
N TYR A 54 -8.77 7.17 10.49
CA TYR A 54 -8.24 6.73 9.21
C TYR A 54 -7.08 7.62 8.81
N LYS A 55 -5.99 6.99 8.36
CA LYS A 55 -4.79 7.69 7.93
C LYS A 55 -4.46 7.36 6.49
N ILE A 56 -4.10 8.38 5.72
CA ILE A 56 -3.57 8.22 4.38
C ILE A 56 -2.09 8.49 4.46
N TYR A 57 -1.29 7.49 4.03
CA TYR A 57 0.14 7.65 3.84
C TYR A 57 0.44 7.65 2.35
N GLN A 58 1.22 8.62 1.91
CA GLN A 58 1.75 8.64 0.56
C GLN A 58 3.26 8.49 0.64
N ILE A 59 3.77 7.40 0.09
CA ILE A 59 5.18 7.04 0.12
C ILE A 59 5.74 7.30 -1.27
N PHE A 60 6.63 8.28 -1.38
CA PHE A 60 7.20 8.70 -2.66
C PHE A 60 8.60 8.16 -2.83
N CYS A 61 8.85 7.49 -3.95
CA CYS A 61 10.18 7.04 -4.37
C CYS A 61 10.73 8.05 -5.38
N GLN A 62 11.67 8.86 -4.94
CA GLN A 62 12.32 9.82 -5.82
C GLN A 62 13.33 9.13 -6.73
N TYR A 63 13.98 8.08 -6.22
CA TYR A 63 14.98 7.31 -6.94
C TYR A 63 14.69 5.82 -6.83
N LYS A 64 15.20 5.02 -7.77
CA LYS A 64 15.06 3.56 -7.73
C LYS A 64 15.56 2.96 -6.41
N VAL A 65 16.62 3.53 -5.86
CA VAL A 65 17.21 3.06 -4.59
C VAL A 65 16.27 3.25 -3.40
N ASP A 66 15.23 4.05 -3.53
CA ASP A 66 14.22 4.24 -2.48
C ASP A 66 13.23 3.08 -2.38
N GLN A 67 13.11 2.25 -3.43
CA GLN A 67 12.08 1.21 -3.49
C GLN A 67 12.16 0.19 -2.35
N PRO A 68 13.34 -0.34 -1.98
CA PRO A 68 13.41 -1.27 -0.84
C PRO A 68 12.88 -0.67 0.45
N GLN A 69 13.19 0.59 0.72
CA GLN A 69 12.73 1.26 1.93
C GLN A 69 11.21 1.50 1.91
N ALA A 70 10.67 1.89 0.75
CA ALA A 70 9.24 2.07 0.56
C ALA A 70 8.49 0.75 0.76
N LEU A 71 9.02 -0.35 0.23
CA LEU A 71 8.41 -1.68 0.38
C LEU A 71 8.46 -2.17 1.83
N LYS A 72 9.53 -1.89 2.55
CA LYS A 72 9.62 -2.22 3.98
C LYS A 72 8.60 -1.44 4.79
N TYR A 73 8.39 -0.16 4.46
CA TYR A 73 7.39 0.66 5.11
C TYR A 73 5.98 0.10 4.85
N LEU A 74 5.69 -0.25 3.61
CA LEU A 74 4.41 -0.89 3.24
C LEU A 74 4.21 -2.20 4.00
N LYS A 75 5.25 -3.02 4.08
CA LYS A 75 5.20 -4.30 4.81
C LYS A 75 4.76 -4.10 6.26
N ASP A 76 5.29 -3.10 6.93
CA ASP A 76 4.93 -2.80 8.31
C ASP A 76 3.47 -2.35 8.43
N LEU A 77 2.99 -1.56 7.47
CA LEU A 77 1.59 -1.10 7.47
C LEU A 77 0.60 -2.25 7.23
N ILE A 78 0.94 -3.19 6.37
CA ILE A 78 0.10 -4.35 6.05
C ILE A 78 -0.03 -5.31 7.24
N LYS A 79 0.99 -5.39 8.06
CA LYS A 79 1.19 -6.45 9.07
C LYS A 79 0.02 -6.64 10.01
N SER A 80 -0.67 -5.58 10.38
CA SER A 80 -1.77 -5.63 11.36
C SER A 80 -3.15 -5.72 10.71
N LYS A 81 -3.24 -5.83 9.39
CA LYS A 81 -4.51 -5.78 8.68
C LYS A 81 -4.92 -7.15 8.15
N THR A 82 -6.23 -7.39 8.15
CA THR A 82 -6.82 -8.66 7.70
C THR A 82 -7.04 -8.66 6.20
N TYR A 83 -7.45 -7.51 5.64
CA TYR A 83 -7.83 -7.42 4.23
C TYR A 83 -6.99 -6.40 3.50
N ILE A 84 -6.68 -6.70 2.24
CA ILE A 84 -6.07 -5.75 1.32
C ILE A 84 -7.11 -5.40 0.26
N ILE A 85 -7.41 -4.12 0.10
CA ILE A 85 -8.37 -3.61 -0.86
C ILE A 85 -7.63 -2.77 -1.88
N THR A 86 -7.83 -3.08 -3.16
CA THR A 86 -7.25 -2.35 -4.28
C THR A 86 -8.31 -2.18 -5.36
N TYR A 87 -8.12 -1.19 -6.23
CA TYR A 87 -9.03 -1.01 -7.37
C TYR A 87 -8.76 -2.04 -8.47
N ASN A 88 -7.51 -2.21 -8.88
CA ASN A 88 -7.12 -3.14 -9.95
C ASN A 88 -6.00 -4.06 -9.49
N GLY A 89 -6.02 -4.43 -8.21
CA GLY A 89 -4.90 -5.04 -7.53
C GLY A 89 -4.51 -6.42 -8.04
N ASN A 90 -5.49 -7.23 -8.43
CA ASN A 90 -5.20 -8.59 -8.90
C ASN A 90 -4.50 -8.59 -10.26
N SER A 91 -4.74 -7.56 -11.07
CA SER A 91 -4.18 -7.47 -12.41
C SER A 91 -2.89 -6.66 -12.47
N PHE A 92 -2.73 -5.66 -11.60
CA PHE A 92 -1.59 -4.74 -11.68
C PHE A 92 -0.90 -4.51 -10.35
N ASP A 93 -1.56 -3.90 -9.35
CA ASP A 93 -0.90 -3.40 -8.15
C ASP A 93 -0.21 -4.51 -7.37
N ILE A 94 -0.90 -5.59 -7.07
CA ILE A 94 -0.35 -6.68 -6.27
C ILE A 94 0.74 -7.45 -7.01
N PRO A 95 0.57 -7.87 -8.28
CA PRO A 95 1.67 -8.49 -9.02
C PRO A 95 2.89 -7.58 -9.16
N PHE A 96 2.69 -6.27 -9.36
CA PHE A 96 3.78 -5.31 -9.46
C PHE A 96 4.56 -5.21 -8.16
N LEU A 97 3.85 -5.00 -7.04
CA LEU A 97 4.48 -4.90 -5.73
C LEU A 97 5.17 -6.21 -5.32
N SER A 98 4.57 -7.36 -5.64
CA SER A 98 5.16 -8.67 -5.36
C SER A 98 6.48 -8.85 -6.09
N GLU A 99 6.54 -8.48 -7.37
CA GLU A 99 7.77 -8.56 -8.17
C GLU A 99 8.85 -7.62 -7.63
N LYS A 100 8.49 -6.39 -7.28
CA LYS A 100 9.45 -5.45 -6.70
C LYS A 100 9.97 -5.91 -5.35
N ALA A 101 9.11 -6.48 -4.53
CA ALA A 101 9.51 -7.05 -3.24
C ALA A 101 10.50 -8.20 -3.45
N GLU A 102 10.21 -9.11 -4.38
CA GLU A 102 11.09 -10.22 -4.71
C GLU A 102 12.45 -9.75 -5.22
N GLN A 103 12.47 -8.78 -6.13
CA GLN A 103 13.72 -8.21 -6.66
C GLN A 103 14.60 -7.60 -5.55
N ASN A 104 14.00 -7.14 -4.47
CA ASN A 104 14.70 -6.49 -3.36
C ASN A 104 14.85 -7.40 -2.14
N ASN A 105 14.54 -8.69 -2.27
CA ASN A 105 14.61 -9.68 -1.19
C ASN A 105 13.78 -9.29 0.03
N ILE A 106 12.62 -8.70 -0.20
CA ILE A 106 11.68 -8.31 0.84
C ILE A 106 10.48 -9.26 0.75
N ASN A 107 10.19 -9.95 1.85
CA ASN A 107 9.07 -10.87 1.91
C ASN A 107 7.83 -10.14 2.42
N ILE A 108 6.87 -9.91 1.52
CA ILE A 108 5.58 -9.32 1.85
C ILE A 108 4.49 -10.32 1.49
N ASP A 109 3.62 -10.62 2.44
CA ASP A 109 2.46 -11.46 2.21
C ASP A 109 1.27 -10.59 1.80
N PHE A 110 0.95 -10.63 0.50
CA PHE A 110 -0.21 -9.93 -0.05
C PHE A 110 -1.48 -10.80 -0.08
N VAL A 111 -1.39 -12.03 0.39
CA VAL A 111 -2.53 -12.93 0.48
C VAL A 111 -2.92 -13.04 1.95
N SER A 112 -4.13 -12.60 2.24
CA SER A 112 -4.68 -12.71 3.60
C SER A 112 -5.34 -14.06 3.83
#